data_e001f10aa06f7fe94fe8f4ed51f1b9a9
#
_entry.id   e001f10aa06f7fe94fe8f4ed51f1b9a9
#
_cell.length_a   1.000
_cell.length_b   1.000
_cell.length_c   1.000
_cell.angle_alpha   90.00
_cell.angle_beta   90.00
_cell.angle_gamma   90.00
#
_symmetry.space_group_name_H-M   'P 1'
#
loop_
_entity.id
_entity.type
_entity.pdbx_description
1 polymer ?
#
loop_
_entity_poly.entity_id
_entity_poly.type
_entity_poly.pdbx_seq_one_letter_code
_entity_poly.pdbx_strand_id
1 'polypeptide(L)'
;MQKNALHILLADDDEDDRLFFKDAFEEIKIQTNVSFVHDGMQLMDHLMNPDNKLPDILFLDLNMPKKTGKECLIEIKKTDHLKDIIIAIYSTSSSEEDIEDTFIQGANIYIKKPSDFNTLKKIINEVVTVNWHYHTSGLNRDNFLLRLK
;
A
#
# COMPACT_ATOMS: atom_id res chain seq x y z
N MET A 1 10.72 -2.93 -27.45
CA MET A 1 9.99 -2.01 -26.58
C MET A 1 10.22 -2.36 -25.11
N GLN A 2 10.58 -1.38 -24.36
CA GLN A 2 10.87 -1.61 -22.95
C GLN A 2 9.58 -1.66 -22.13
N LYS A 3 9.47 -2.66 -21.29
CA LYS A 3 8.33 -2.81 -20.40
C LYS A 3 8.53 -1.94 -19.15
N ASN A 4 7.52 -1.18 -18.81
CA ASN A 4 7.59 -0.32 -17.62
C ASN A 4 7.45 -1.15 -16.35
N ALA A 5 8.32 -0.88 -15.38
CA ALA A 5 8.20 -1.48 -14.06
C ALA A 5 7.06 -0.82 -13.28
N LEU A 6 6.41 -1.59 -12.40
CA LEU A 6 5.44 -1.03 -11.47
C LEU A 6 6.14 -0.19 -10.42
N HIS A 7 5.59 0.96 -10.12
CA HIS A 7 6.11 1.84 -9.07
C HIS A 7 5.38 1.55 -7.77
N ILE A 8 6.13 1.10 -6.78
CA ILE A 8 5.62 0.74 -5.47
C ILE A 8 6.17 1.71 -4.43
N LEU A 9 5.31 2.26 -3.60
CA LEU A 9 5.72 3.12 -2.51
C LEU A 9 5.26 2.50 -1.20
N LEU A 10 6.16 2.36 -0.24
CA LEU A 10 5.82 1.94 1.12
C LEU A 10 5.99 3.10 2.08
N ALA A 11 4.93 3.44 2.80
CA ALA A 11 4.98 4.40 3.90
C ALA A 11 4.95 3.62 5.21
N ASP A 12 6.07 3.59 5.92
CA ASP A 12 6.23 2.80 7.14
C ASP A 12 7.38 3.37 7.95
N ASP A 13 7.17 3.63 9.24
CA ASP A 13 8.18 4.25 10.10
C ASP A 13 9.19 3.24 10.67
N ASP A 14 8.96 1.95 10.51
CA ASP A 14 9.83 0.92 11.07
C ASP A 14 10.87 0.48 10.02
N GLU A 15 12.15 0.68 10.35
CA GLU A 15 13.24 0.33 9.44
C GLU A 15 13.29 -1.16 9.14
N ASP A 16 13.06 -2.00 10.14
CA ASP A 16 13.09 -3.45 9.95
C ASP A 16 11.98 -3.90 9.01
N ASP A 17 10.79 -3.31 9.13
CA ASP A 17 9.68 -3.62 8.23
C ASP A 17 9.99 -3.17 6.80
N ARG A 18 10.64 -2.02 6.63
CA ARG A 18 11.03 -1.55 5.30
C ARG A 18 12.04 -2.48 4.64
N LEU A 19 13.03 -2.96 5.40
CA LEU A 19 14.03 -3.90 4.87
C LEU A 19 13.41 -5.24 4.51
N PHE A 20 12.54 -5.74 5.36
CA PHE A 20 11.82 -6.99 5.13
C PHE A 20 10.99 -6.92 3.84
N PHE A 21 10.28 -5.82 3.67
CA PHE A 21 9.46 -5.54 2.48
C PHE A 21 10.35 -5.44 1.22
N LYS A 22 11.45 -4.71 1.32
CA LYS A 22 12.39 -4.54 0.20
C LYS A 22 12.93 -5.89 -0.26
N ASP A 23 13.39 -6.70 0.69
CA ASP A 23 13.95 -8.02 0.38
C ASP A 23 12.92 -8.91 -0.31
N ALA A 24 11.66 -8.86 0.13
CA ALA A 24 10.60 -9.65 -0.47
C ALA A 24 10.33 -9.22 -1.92
N PHE A 25 10.32 -7.91 -2.19
CA PHE A 25 10.13 -7.42 -3.56
C PHE A 25 11.30 -7.77 -4.48
N GLU A 26 12.51 -7.88 -3.95
CA GLU A 26 13.65 -8.28 -4.76
C GLU A 26 13.56 -9.73 -5.24
N GLU A 27 12.76 -10.55 -4.55
CA GLU A 27 12.64 -11.97 -4.90
C GLU A 27 11.45 -12.31 -5.77
N ILE A 28 10.53 -11.38 -6.00
CA ILE A 28 9.42 -11.68 -6.93
C ILE A 28 9.86 -11.41 -8.35
N LYS A 29 9.20 -12.09 -9.29
CA LYS A 29 9.60 -12.05 -10.72
C LYS A 29 9.10 -10.81 -11.45
N ILE A 30 8.10 -10.14 -10.92
CA ILE A 30 7.53 -8.97 -11.56
C ILE A 30 8.46 -7.79 -11.35
N GLN A 31 8.75 -7.07 -12.41
CA GLN A 31 9.64 -5.93 -12.34
C GLN A 31 8.98 -4.78 -11.62
N THR A 32 9.61 -4.30 -10.54
CA THR A 32 9.07 -3.22 -9.72
C THR A 32 10.18 -2.25 -9.33
N ASN A 33 9.79 -0.99 -9.12
CA ASN A 33 10.64 0.03 -8.51
C ASN A 33 10.02 0.38 -7.18
N VAL A 34 10.72 0.06 -6.09
CA VAL A 34 10.20 0.25 -4.73
C VAL A 34 10.87 1.46 -4.10
N SER A 35 10.06 2.37 -3.58
CA SER A 35 10.51 3.55 -2.86
C SER A 35 9.90 3.56 -1.46
N PHE A 36 10.49 4.32 -0.55
CA PHE A 36 10.07 4.33 0.85
C PHE A 36 9.94 5.75 1.38
N VAL A 37 8.95 5.97 2.25
CA VAL A 37 8.86 7.16 3.08
C VAL A 37 8.61 6.70 4.52
N HIS A 38 8.98 7.54 5.50
CA HIS A 38 9.08 7.11 6.89
C HIS A 38 7.97 7.62 7.81
N ASP A 39 7.20 8.60 7.37
CA ASP A 39 6.10 9.14 8.16
C ASP A 39 5.05 9.76 7.24
N GLY A 40 3.93 10.15 7.83
CA GLY A 40 2.81 10.65 7.04
C GLY A 40 3.06 12.00 6.38
N MET A 41 3.86 12.87 7.00
CA MET A 41 4.21 14.15 6.39
C MET A 41 5.11 13.94 5.18
N GLN A 42 6.10 13.05 5.32
CA GLN A 42 6.98 12.69 4.22
C GLN A 42 6.20 12.07 3.06
N LEU A 43 5.22 11.24 3.38
CA LEU A 43 4.36 10.65 2.36
C LEU A 43 3.62 11.72 1.57
N MET A 44 2.96 12.64 2.25
CA MET A 44 2.18 13.65 1.54
C MET A 44 3.07 14.60 0.75
N ASP A 45 4.22 14.98 1.31
CA ASP A 45 5.19 15.81 0.57
C ASP A 45 5.65 15.11 -0.70
N HIS A 46 5.91 13.82 -0.62
CA HIS A 46 6.33 13.03 -1.78
C HIS A 46 5.24 12.98 -2.85
N LEU A 47 4.00 12.72 -2.45
CA LEU A 47 2.89 12.59 -3.39
C LEU A 47 2.49 13.93 -4.02
N MET A 48 2.64 15.02 -3.29
CA MET A 48 2.27 16.35 -3.78
C MET A 48 3.37 17.01 -4.62
N ASN A 49 4.57 16.45 -4.63
CA ASN A 49 5.68 17.02 -5.42
C ASN A 49 5.50 16.61 -6.89
N PRO A 50 5.30 17.57 -7.80
CA PRO A 50 5.06 17.24 -9.21
C PRO A 50 6.28 16.62 -9.90
N ASP A 51 7.48 16.73 -9.32
CA ASP A 51 8.68 16.13 -9.88
C ASP A 51 8.75 14.63 -9.62
N ASN A 52 7.97 14.13 -8.66
CA ASN A 52 7.95 12.71 -8.33
C ASN A 52 6.89 11.98 -9.15
N LYS A 53 7.24 10.80 -9.63
CA LYS A 53 6.27 9.95 -10.29
C LYS A 53 5.34 9.34 -9.23
N LEU A 54 4.04 9.34 -9.51
CA LEU A 54 3.08 8.74 -8.59
C LEU A 54 3.24 7.22 -8.58
N PRO A 55 3.07 6.58 -7.42
CA PRO A 55 3.11 5.12 -7.36
C PRO A 55 1.89 4.52 -8.03
N ASP A 56 2.06 3.32 -8.58
CA ASP A 56 0.94 2.52 -9.03
C ASP A 56 0.20 1.94 -7.83
N ILE A 57 0.96 1.51 -6.82
CA ILE A 57 0.42 0.96 -5.58
C ILE A 57 1.16 1.60 -4.40
N LEU A 58 0.39 2.10 -3.45
CA LEU A 58 0.89 2.60 -2.18
C LEU A 58 0.56 1.58 -1.09
N PHE A 59 1.59 1.07 -0.41
CA PHE A 59 1.41 0.28 0.80
C PHE A 59 1.51 1.24 1.98
N LEU A 60 0.48 1.31 2.79
CA LEU A 60 0.32 2.37 3.78
C LEU A 60 0.16 1.79 5.18
N ASP A 61 1.14 2.06 6.04
CA ASP A 61 1.03 1.73 7.46
C ASP A 61 0.09 2.74 8.14
N LEU A 62 -0.69 2.28 9.08
CA LEU A 62 -1.62 3.15 9.80
C LEU A 62 -0.96 3.91 10.94
N ASN A 63 0.03 3.32 11.60
CA ASN A 63 0.64 3.89 12.80
C ASN A 63 1.97 4.57 12.47
N MET A 64 1.90 5.80 12.00
CA MET A 64 3.08 6.58 11.69
C MET A 64 3.08 7.88 12.48
N PRO A 65 4.27 8.40 12.84
CA PRO A 65 4.34 9.69 13.52
C PRO A 65 4.00 10.84 12.58
N LYS A 66 3.74 11.99 13.14
CA LYS A 66 3.45 13.27 12.48
C LYS A 66 2.10 13.30 11.79
N LYS A 67 1.78 12.26 11.00
CA LYS A 67 0.49 12.14 10.34
C LYS A 67 0.21 10.66 10.20
N THR A 68 -0.95 10.22 10.67
CA THR A 68 -1.29 8.79 10.64
C THR A 68 -1.65 8.33 9.24
N GLY A 69 -1.62 7.01 9.03
CA GLY A 69 -2.04 6.44 7.76
C GLY A 69 -3.49 6.73 7.43
N LYS A 70 -4.37 6.73 8.43
CA LYS A 70 -5.78 7.06 8.20
C LYS A 70 -5.94 8.51 7.74
N GLU A 71 -5.20 9.43 8.34
CA GLU A 71 -5.22 10.84 7.93
C GLU A 71 -4.71 11.01 6.49
N CYS A 72 -3.63 10.30 6.15
CA CYS A 72 -3.10 10.32 4.78
C CYS A 72 -4.11 9.77 3.80
N LEU A 73 -4.76 8.67 4.13
CA LEU A 73 -5.76 8.04 3.26
C LEU A 73 -6.90 9.01 2.92
N ILE A 74 -7.40 9.69 3.94
CA ILE A 74 -8.46 10.67 3.75
C ILE A 74 -8.01 11.79 2.81
N GLU A 75 -6.82 12.31 3.04
CA GLU A 75 -6.27 13.39 2.22
C GLU A 75 -6.04 12.95 0.77
N ILE A 76 -5.50 11.76 0.58
CA ILE A 76 -5.26 11.21 -0.77
C ILE A 76 -6.58 11.10 -1.53
N LYS A 77 -7.62 10.59 -0.88
CA LYS A 77 -8.91 10.38 -1.55
C LYS A 77 -9.63 11.69 -1.87
N LYS A 78 -9.29 12.77 -1.19
CA LYS A 78 -9.85 14.09 -1.47
C LYS A 78 -9.06 14.88 -2.51
N THR A 79 -7.91 14.39 -2.94
CA THR A 79 -7.02 15.09 -3.87
C THR A 79 -7.17 14.47 -5.26
N ASP A 80 -7.65 15.25 -6.22
CA ASP A 80 -8.04 14.73 -7.54
C ASP A 80 -6.95 13.93 -8.23
N HIS A 81 -5.71 14.41 -8.23
CA HIS A 81 -4.64 13.70 -8.95
C HIS A 81 -4.06 12.52 -8.17
N LEU A 82 -4.51 12.29 -6.93
CA LEU A 82 -4.03 11.19 -6.08
C LEU A 82 -5.09 10.11 -5.86
N LYS A 83 -6.34 10.42 -6.07
CA LYS A 83 -7.45 9.53 -5.65
C LYS A 83 -7.48 8.18 -6.35
N ASP A 84 -6.83 8.06 -7.51
CA ASP A 84 -6.83 6.81 -8.27
C ASP A 84 -5.64 5.89 -7.95
N ILE A 85 -4.74 6.32 -7.06
CA ILE A 85 -3.65 5.45 -6.59
C ILE A 85 -4.27 4.25 -5.87
N ILE A 86 -3.79 3.05 -6.21
CA ILE A 86 -4.22 1.84 -5.51
C ILE A 86 -3.58 1.85 -4.13
N ILE A 87 -4.41 1.73 -3.09
CA ILE A 87 -3.93 1.80 -1.71
C ILE A 87 -4.14 0.47 -1.01
N ALA A 88 -3.03 -0.15 -0.59
CA ALA A 88 -3.03 -1.35 0.22
C ALA A 88 -2.62 -0.97 1.64
N ILE A 89 -3.53 -1.11 2.59
CA ILE A 89 -3.19 -0.89 4.00
C ILE A 89 -2.28 -2.03 4.44
N TYR A 90 -1.20 -1.70 5.12
CA TYR A 90 -0.16 -2.66 5.52
C TYR A 90 0.14 -2.41 6.99
N SER A 91 -0.54 -3.13 7.89
CA SER A 91 -0.55 -2.81 9.32
C SER A 91 -0.50 -4.05 10.19
N THR A 92 0.10 -3.92 11.39
CA THR A 92 0.05 -4.99 12.38
C THR A 92 -1.32 -5.08 13.04
N SER A 93 -2.15 -4.05 12.94
CA SER A 93 -3.48 -4.06 13.52
C SER A 93 -4.41 -4.99 12.76
N SER A 94 -5.22 -5.74 13.49
CA SER A 94 -6.30 -6.52 12.91
C SER A 94 -7.65 -6.12 13.52
N SER A 95 -7.74 -4.91 14.09
CA SER A 95 -8.97 -4.46 14.72
C SER A 95 -10.05 -4.24 13.67
N GLU A 96 -11.29 -4.58 14.05
CA GLU A 96 -12.44 -4.34 13.17
C GLU A 96 -12.61 -2.86 12.86
N GLU A 97 -12.29 -1.99 13.82
CA GLU A 97 -12.39 -0.55 13.60
C GLU A 97 -11.44 -0.08 12.50
N ASP A 98 -10.19 -0.50 12.54
CA ASP A 98 -9.22 -0.11 11.52
C ASP A 98 -9.58 -0.65 10.14
N ILE A 99 -10.04 -1.90 10.09
CA ILE A 99 -10.46 -2.52 8.83
C ILE A 99 -11.66 -1.77 8.26
N GLU A 100 -12.67 -1.50 9.08
CA GLU A 100 -13.88 -0.82 8.64
C GLU A 100 -13.59 0.62 8.22
N ASP A 101 -12.84 1.37 9.02
CA ASP A 101 -12.55 2.77 8.74
C ASP A 101 -11.80 2.91 7.40
N THR A 102 -10.81 2.07 7.16
CA THR A 102 -10.03 2.16 5.94
C THR A 102 -10.82 1.71 4.71
N PHE A 103 -11.71 0.73 4.89
CA PHE A 103 -12.61 0.33 3.82
C PHE A 103 -13.54 1.48 3.42
N ILE A 104 -14.17 2.12 4.41
CA ILE A 104 -15.09 3.24 4.18
C ILE A 104 -14.38 4.40 3.50
N GLN A 105 -13.12 4.66 3.89
CA GLN A 105 -12.34 5.75 3.30
C GLN A 105 -11.80 5.43 1.91
N GLY A 106 -12.02 4.23 1.41
CA GLY A 106 -11.72 3.93 0.01
C GLY A 106 -10.41 3.23 -0.26
N ALA A 107 -9.76 2.66 0.75
CA ALA A 107 -8.58 1.82 0.51
C ALA A 107 -9.01 0.59 -0.32
N ASN A 108 -8.08 0.07 -1.10
CA ASN A 108 -8.38 -1.03 -2.02
C ASN A 108 -8.24 -2.40 -1.37
N ILE A 109 -7.32 -2.55 -0.43
CA ILE A 109 -7.11 -3.81 0.25
C ILE A 109 -6.48 -3.57 1.62
N TYR A 110 -6.72 -4.48 2.56
CA TYR A 110 -6.14 -4.43 3.90
C TYR A 110 -5.26 -5.67 4.09
N ILE A 111 -4.00 -5.44 4.45
CA ILE A 111 -3.04 -6.52 4.68
C ILE A 111 -2.56 -6.43 6.12
N LYS A 112 -2.80 -7.48 6.88
CA LYS A 112 -2.14 -7.59 8.18
C LYS A 112 -0.70 -8.00 7.95
N LYS A 113 0.26 -7.25 8.51
CA LYS A 113 1.69 -7.52 8.31
C LYS A 113 2.02 -8.96 8.71
N PRO A 114 2.54 -9.77 7.79
CA PRO A 114 2.96 -11.12 8.13
C PRO A 114 4.32 -11.09 8.81
N SER A 115 4.59 -12.07 9.67
CA SER A 115 5.89 -12.23 10.30
C SER A 115 6.81 -13.17 9.51
N ASP A 116 6.25 -13.87 8.53
CA ASP A 116 6.96 -14.86 7.75
C ASP A 116 7.29 -14.32 6.36
N PHE A 117 8.56 -14.45 5.97
CA PHE A 117 9.05 -13.91 4.70
C PHE A 117 8.34 -14.51 3.48
N ASN A 118 8.14 -15.83 3.49
CA ASN A 118 7.47 -16.49 2.37
C ASN A 118 6.01 -16.04 2.23
N THR A 119 5.35 -15.82 3.36
CA THR A 119 3.99 -15.30 3.36
C THR A 119 3.95 -13.89 2.78
N LEU A 120 4.91 -13.03 3.15
CA LEU A 120 4.98 -11.69 2.59
C LEU A 120 5.17 -11.74 1.07
N LYS A 121 6.06 -12.60 0.59
CA LYS A 121 6.28 -12.73 -0.86
C LYS A 121 5.00 -13.13 -1.60
N LYS A 122 4.24 -14.06 -1.02
CA LYS A 122 2.97 -14.48 -1.63
C LYS A 122 1.97 -13.33 -1.68
N ILE A 123 1.88 -12.56 -0.59
CA ILE A 123 0.96 -11.44 -0.51
C ILE A 123 1.31 -10.37 -1.54
N ILE A 124 2.57 -9.94 -1.59
CA ILE A 124 2.94 -8.87 -2.51
C ILE A 124 2.82 -9.33 -3.96
N ASN A 125 3.15 -10.58 -4.25
CA ASN A 125 2.98 -11.11 -5.60
C ASN A 125 1.51 -11.10 -6.02
N GLU A 126 0.63 -11.49 -5.11
CA GLU A 126 -0.81 -11.46 -5.38
C GLU A 126 -1.32 -10.05 -5.60
N VAL A 127 -0.90 -9.10 -4.75
CA VAL A 127 -1.34 -7.71 -4.86
C VAL A 127 -0.90 -7.09 -6.18
N VAL A 128 0.36 -7.31 -6.59
CA VAL A 128 0.87 -6.67 -7.81
C VAL A 128 0.35 -7.33 -9.10
N THR A 129 -0.18 -8.57 -9.02
CA THR A 129 -0.70 -9.25 -10.20
C THR A 129 -2.19 -8.99 -10.44
N VAL A 130 -2.90 -8.46 -9.45
CA VAL A 130 -4.33 -8.17 -9.60
C VAL A 130 -4.53 -6.94 -10.48
N ASN A 131 -5.51 -7.01 -11.38
CA ASN A 131 -5.89 -5.86 -12.18
C ASN A 131 -6.92 -5.05 -11.37
N TRP A 132 -6.44 -4.08 -10.62
CA TRP A 132 -7.26 -3.31 -9.69
C TRP A 132 -8.33 -2.48 -10.39
N HIS A 133 -8.05 -1.98 -11.59
CA HIS A 133 -9.03 -1.21 -12.34
C HIS A 133 -10.25 -2.05 -12.72
N TYR A 134 -10.02 -3.31 -13.04
CA TYR A 134 -11.09 -4.23 -13.36
C TYR A 134 -11.85 -4.68 -12.13
N HIS A 135 -11.15 -4.95 -11.04
CA HIS A 135 -11.73 -5.56 -9.84
C HIS A 135 -12.34 -4.57 -8.85
N THR A 136 -12.00 -3.26 -8.93
CA THR A 136 -12.48 -2.29 -7.95
C THR A 136 -14.00 -2.16 -7.94
N SER A 137 -14.66 -2.34 -9.07
CA SER A 137 -16.13 -2.25 -9.13
C SER A 137 -16.81 -3.35 -8.32
N GLY A 138 -16.12 -4.46 -8.09
CA GLY A 138 -16.66 -5.57 -7.30
C GLY A 138 -16.19 -5.60 -5.87
N LEU A 139 -15.48 -4.55 -5.43
CA LEU A 139 -14.92 -4.52 -4.08
C LEU A 139 -16.02 -4.38 -3.02
N ASN A 140 -15.97 -5.24 -2.01
CA ASN A 140 -16.82 -5.15 -0.85
C ASN A 140 -16.01 -5.52 0.39
N ARG A 141 -16.62 -5.37 1.58
CA ARG A 141 -15.88 -5.61 2.82
C ARG A 141 -15.33 -7.03 2.93
N ASP A 142 -16.01 -8.00 2.39
CA ASP A 142 -15.59 -9.40 2.50
C ASP A 142 -14.32 -9.69 1.70
N ASN A 143 -14.15 -9.07 0.55
CA ASN A 143 -12.95 -9.27 -0.26
C ASN A 143 -11.91 -8.17 -0.09
N PHE A 144 -12.19 -7.17 0.75
CA PHE A 144 -11.23 -6.11 1.07
C PHE A 144 -10.07 -6.65 1.89
N LEU A 145 -10.35 -7.47 2.88
CA LEU A 145 -9.30 -8.04 3.75
C LEU A 145 -8.63 -9.21 3.03
N LEU A 146 -7.35 -9.06 2.73
CA LEU A 146 -6.61 -10.12 2.06
C LEU A 146 -6.29 -11.25 3.02
N ARG A 147 -6.73 -12.46 2.67
CA ARG A 147 -6.47 -13.66 3.45
C ARG A 147 -5.77 -14.69 2.57
N LEU A 148 -4.68 -15.24 3.07
CA LEU A 148 -4.01 -16.36 2.43
C LEU A 148 -4.41 -17.66 3.11
N LYS A 149 -4.73 -18.62 2.32
CA LYS A 149 -5.09 -19.95 2.83
C LYS A 149 -3.92 -20.91 2.75
#